data_ed7126b1abb841c8a3172ee656831b20
#
_entry.id   ed7126b1abb841c8a3172ee656831b20
#
_cell.length_a   1.000
_cell.length_b   1.000
_cell.length_c   1.000
_cell.angle_alpha   90.00
_cell.angle_beta   90.00
_cell.angle_gamma   90.00
#
_symmetry.space_group_name_H-M   'P 1'
#
loop_
_entity.id
_entity.type
_entity.pdbx_description
1 polymer ?
#
loop_
_entity_poly.entity_id
_entity_poly.type
_entity_poly.pdbx_seq_one_letter_code
_entity_poly.pdbx_strand_id
1 'polypeptide(L)'
;MIVDCCQCIGITKVSTYSTGAFRPEGRNDRTVIVVDIRESETAKLADIFIQVKPGGDYALFNALRAIVRGERDIIPDTVAGVERSVLFKTADILLGAKFGSFFTGIGLTQSRGKYKNVRAGIELVDELNRHTKYTLTPLRGHWNVDGTNQMFSLAAGYPYAVDYSRGIVHYNPGETSGVDILAKHEADAVLIIGTDLGAHFPRETVAHLAKINTIVLDPFISLSTAVAKLHIPVASVGLDAEGTAYRLDGVPIHVKKAFTSSMPSDEEILTRILQEIRKIKAERK
;
A
#
# COMPACT_ATOMS: atom_id res chain seq x y z
N MET A 1 -6.70 6.07 14.81
CA MET A 1 -6.39 4.67 15.16
C MET A 1 -5.52 4.08 14.07
N ILE A 2 -4.47 3.36 14.41
CA ILE A 2 -3.55 2.70 13.47
C ILE A 2 -3.75 1.20 13.64
N VAL A 3 -4.09 0.49 12.59
CA VAL A 3 -4.36 -0.95 12.64
C VAL A 3 -3.34 -1.67 11.76
N ASP A 4 -2.62 -2.59 12.38
CA ASP A 4 -1.70 -3.54 11.76
C ASP A 4 -0.72 -2.93 10.74
N CYS A 5 0.30 -2.25 11.26
CA CYS A 5 1.28 -1.52 10.47
C CYS A 5 2.65 -2.22 10.46
N CYS A 6 2.68 -3.49 10.04
CA CYS A 6 3.90 -4.31 10.06
C CYS A 6 5.07 -3.77 9.22
N GLN A 7 4.83 -2.91 8.23
CA GLN A 7 5.86 -2.40 7.31
C GLN A 7 5.99 -0.87 7.23
N CYS A 8 5.15 -0.12 7.93
CA CYS A 8 5.11 1.36 7.79
C CYS A 8 5.91 2.12 8.85
N ILE A 9 6.94 1.51 9.43
CA ILE A 9 7.71 2.06 10.57
C ILE A 9 8.24 3.49 10.31
N GLY A 10 8.63 3.82 9.09
CA GLY A 10 9.15 5.14 8.75
C GLY A 10 8.08 6.22 8.60
N ILE A 11 7.02 5.93 7.85
CA ILE A 11 5.99 6.92 7.49
C ILE A 11 5.08 7.24 8.68
N THR A 12 4.65 6.22 9.41
CA THR A 12 3.74 6.40 10.55
C THR A 12 4.42 7.12 11.71
N LYS A 13 5.70 6.83 11.95
CA LYS A 13 6.48 7.47 13.01
C LYS A 13 6.64 8.97 12.77
N VAL A 14 6.90 9.38 11.54
CA VAL A 14 7.09 10.80 11.20
C VAL A 14 5.76 11.56 11.19
N SER A 15 4.71 11.04 10.56
CA SER A 15 3.45 11.77 10.40
C SER A 15 2.56 11.78 11.63
N THR A 16 2.57 10.70 12.43
CA THR A 16 1.67 10.56 13.58
C THR A 16 2.29 11.12 14.86
N TYR A 17 3.61 11.06 15.01
CA TYR A 17 4.34 11.47 16.20
C TYR A 17 5.13 12.78 16.03
N SER A 18 5.21 13.33 14.82
CA SER A 18 5.83 14.64 14.62
C SER A 18 4.94 15.76 15.12
N THR A 19 5.56 16.91 15.43
CA THR A 19 4.85 18.11 15.86
C THR A 19 3.85 18.64 14.83
N GLY A 20 4.00 18.31 13.53
CA GLY A 20 3.13 18.74 12.45
C GLY A 20 3.10 20.27 12.26
N ALA A 21 3.27 20.72 11.02
CA ALA A 21 3.40 22.14 10.71
C ALA A 21 2.15 23.01 11.05
N PHE A 22 0.99 22.37 11.27
CA PHE A 22 -0.30 23.06 11.45
C PHE A 22 -0.91 22.85 12.85
N ARG A 23 -0.17 22.29 13.81
CA ARG A 23 -0.66 21.98 15.14
C ARG A 23 0.29 22.52 16.21
N PRO A 24 -0.09 23.61 16.91
CA PRO A 24 0.75 24.22 17.94
C PRO A 24 1.11 23.29 19.09
N GLU A 25 0.16 22.46 19.51
CA GLU A 25 0.33 21.46 20.60
C GLU A 25 1.09 20.20 20.17
N GLY A 26 1.31 20.04 18.86
CA GLY A 26 2.05 18.92 18.30
C GLY A 26 1.41 17.57 18.62
N ARG A 27 2.22 16.68 19.25
CA ARG A 27 1.78 15.33 19.65
C ARG A 27 0.72 15.36 20.78
N ASN A 28 0.73 16.39 21.61
CA ASN A 28 -0.07 16.45 22.84
C ASN A 28 -1.58 16.68 22.58
N ASP A 29 -1.96 17.13 21.41
CA ASP A 29 -3.37 17.41 21.07
C ASP A 29 -4.12 16.18 20.50
N ARG A 30 -3.50 14.99 20.50
CA ARG A 30 -4.07 13.80 19.90
C ARG A 30 -3.86 12.55 20.71
N THR A 31 -4.84 11.65 20.67
CA THR A 31 -4.74 10.30 21.20
C THR A 31 -4.40 9.33 20.09
N VAL A 32 -3.31 8.58 20.23
CA VAL A 32 -2.89 7.55 19.27
C VAL A 32 -3.19 6.18 19.83
N ILE A 33 -4.07 5.47 19.12
CA ILE A 33 -4.42 4.08 19.43
C ILE A 33 -3.78 3.20 18.37
N VAL A 34 -2.97 2.24 18.79
CA VAL A 34 -2.37 1.24 17.89
C VAL A 34 -2.96 -0.12 18.18
N VAL A 35 -3.41 -0.78 17.13
CA VAL A 35 -3.91 -2.16 17.15
C VAL A 35 -2.97 -3.00 16.31
N ASP A 36 -2.34 -4.00 16.91
CA ASP A 36 -1.40 -4.89 16.23
C ASP A 36 -1.38 -6.26 16.93
N ILE A 37 -0.92 -7.29 16.25
CA ILE A 37 -0.70 -8.64 16.82
C ILE A 37 0.53 -8.68 17.74
N ARG A 38 1.42 -7.70 17.63
CA ARG A 38 2.66 -7.57 18.41
C ARG A 38 2.93 -6.10 18.77
N GLU A 39 3.68 -5.89 19.85
CA GLU A 39 4.15 -4.56 20.20
C GLU A 39 5.28 -4.12 19.25
N SER A 40 4.93 -3.33 18.26
CA SER A 40 5.87 -2.71 17.30
C SER A 40 6.46 -1.42 17.87
N GLU A 41 7.50 -0.87 17.20
CA GLU A 41 8.06 0.44 17.57
C GLU A 41 7.01 1.57 17.53
N THR A 42 6.01 1.44 16.66
CA THR A 42 4.87 2.35 16.63
C THR A 42 3.96 2.17 17.85
N ALA A 43 3.73 0.92 18.25
CA ALA A 43 2.91 0.59 19.41
C ALA A 43 3.52 1.10 20.72
N LYS A 44 4.83 1.04 20.87
CA LYS A 44 5.55 1.56 22.05
C LYS A 44 5.37 3.08 22.26
N LEU A 45 5.05 3.82 21.21
CA LEU A 45 4.82 5.26 21.25
C LEU A 45 3.33 5.62 21.32
N ALA A 46 2.43 4.64 21.31
CA ALA A 46 0.99 4.84 21.39
C ALA A 46 0.55 5.25 22.82
N ASP A 47 -0.54 5.99 22.91
CA ASP A 47 -1.23 6.22 24.20
C ASP A 47 -1.99 4.97 24.64
N ILE A 48 -2.47 4.20 23.66
CA ILE A 48 -3.19 2.94 23.88
C ILE A 48 -2.70 1.92 22.87
N PHE A 49 -2.15 0.83 23.36
CA PHE A 49 -1.85 -0.35 22.55
C PHE A 49 -2.88 -1.44 22.82
N ILE A 50 -3.45 -1.98 21.74
CA ILE A 50 -4.42 -3.08 21.78
C ILE A 50 -3.82 -4.25 21.03
N GLN A 51 -3.41 -5.27 21.76
CA GLN A 51 -2.93 -6.50 21.16
C GLN A 51 -4.11 -7.37 20.75
N VAL A 52 -4.23 -7.62 19.44
CA VAL A 52 -5.26 -8.48 18.85
C VAL A 52 -4.69 -9.86 18.51
N LYS A 53 -5.46 -10.91 18.65
CA LYS A 53 -5.07 -12.25 18.18
C LYS A 53 -4.93 -12.25 16.64
N PRO A 54 -3.93 -12.93 16.07
CA PRO A 54 -3.80 -13.05 14.61
C PRO A 54 -5.10 -13.49 13.94
N GLY A 55 -5.55 -12.73 12.92
CA GLY A 55 -6.82 -12.95 12.22
C GLY A 55 -8.07 -12.51 12.98
N GLY A 56 -7.91 -11.77 14.08
CA GLY A 56 -9.01 -11.26 14.89
C GLY A 56 -9.61 -9.93 14.43
N ASP A 57 -9.05 -9.29 13.41
CA ASP A 57 -9.41 -7.94 12.94
C ASP A 57 -10.90 -7.80 12.61
N TYR A 58 -11.46 -8.77 11.90
CA TYR A 58 -12.87 -8.78 11.54
C TYR A 58 -13.79 -8.74 12.78
N ALA A 59 -13.49 -9.58 13.77
CA ALA A 59 -14.28 -9.63 15.01
C ALA A 59 -14.11 -8.34 15.82
N LEU A 60 -12.89 -7.81 15.91
CA LEU A 60 -12.60 -6.56 16.59
C LEU A 60 -13.39 -5.39 15.99
N PHE A 61 -13.35 -5.20 14.67
CA PHE A 61 -14.04 -4.10 14.00
C PHE A 61 -15.56 -4.19 14.15
N ASN A 62 -16.12 -5.39 14.02
CA ASN A 62 -17.56 -5.57 14.23
C ASN A 62 -17.98 -5.33 15.68
N ALA A 63 -17.16 -5.73 16.67
CA ALA A 63 -17.44 -5.44 18.08
C ALA A 63 -17.42 -3.92 18.34
N LEU A 64 -16.38 -3.21 17.87
CA LEU A 64 -16.31 -1.75 17.98
C LEU A 64 -17.49 -1.08 17.29
N ARG A 65 -17.89 -1.56 16.11
CA ARG A 65 -19.04 -1.03 15.37
C ARG A 65 -20.35 -1.24 16.13
N ALA A 66 -20.58 -2.41 16.73
CA ALA A 66 -21.73 -2.67 17.55
C ALA A 66 -21.78 -1.74 18.78
N ILE A 67 -20.64 -1.54 19.45
CA ILE A 67 -20.53 -0.62 20.59
C ILE A 67 -20.86 0.83 20.18
N VAL A 68 -20.33 1.28 19.02
CA VAL A 68 -20.59 2.62 18.46
C VAL A 68 -22.08 2.82 18.18
N ARG A 69 -22.80 1.77 17.78
CA ARG A 69 -24.26 1.75 17.61
C ARG A 69 -25.07 1.73 18.91
N GLY A 70 -24.40 1.58 20.04
CA GLY A 70 -25.06 1.44 21.34
C GLY A 70 -25.39 0.01 21.75
N GLU A 71 -25.04 -0.99 20.95
CA GLU A 71 -25.31 -2.41 21.19
C GLU A 71 -24.29 -3.03 22.16
N ARG A 72 -24.13 -2.46 23.35
CA ARG A 72 -23.08 -2.85 24.30
C ARG A 72 -23.37 -4.21 24.99
N ASP A 73 -24.63 -4.56 25.17
CA ASP A 73 -25.05 -5.76 25.93
C ASP A 73 -24.70 -7.06 25.18
N ILE A 74 -24.60 -7.02 23.86
CA ILE A 74 -24.29 -8.22 23.07
C ILE A 74 -22.78 -8.51 23.00
N ILE A 75 -21.91 -7.63 23.52
CA ILE A 75 -20.45 -7.78 23.43
C ILE A 75 -19.98 -8.82 24.47
N PRO A 76 -19.31 -9.90 24.01
CA PRO A 76 -18.74 -10.90 24.93
C PRO A 76 -17.65 -10.30 25.81
N ASP A 77 -17.30 -10.97 26.91
CA ASP A 77 -16.24 -10.53 27.83
C ASP A 77 -14.86 -10.35 27.12
N THR A 78 -14.65 -11.14 26.08
CA THR A 78 -13.42 -11.06 25.27
C THR A 78 -13.73 -11.22 23.78
N VAL A 79 -13.20 -10.32 22.93
CA VAL A 79 -13.31 -10.40 21.46
C VAL A 79 -11.91 -10.32 20.86
N ALA A 80 -11.53 -11.31 20.07
CA ALA A 80 -10.23 -11.38 19.42
C ALA A 80 -9.03 -11.27 20.39
N GLY A 81 -9.21 -11.69 21.63
CA GLY A 81 -8.23 -11.60 22.71
C GLY A 81 -8.21 -10.26 23.44
N VAL A 82 -9.08 -9.32 23.08
CA VAL A 82 -9.22 -8.01 23.71
C VAL A 82 -10.40 -8.03 24.70
N GLU A 83 -10.17 -7.57 25.92
CA GLU A 83 -11.20 -7.50 26.95
C GLU A 83 -12.30 -6.48 26.58
N ARG A 84 -13.54 -6.78 26.95
CA ARG A 84 -14.71 -5.91 26.72
C ARG A 84 -14.53 -4.49 27.28
N SER A 85 -13.91 -4.35 28.43
CA SER A 85 -13.61 -3.07 29.07
C SER A 85 -12.71 -2.18 28.18
N VAL A 86 -11.71 -2.79 27.54
CA VAL A 86 -10.79 -2.09 26.60
C VAL A 86 -11.55 -1.68 25.33
N LEU A 87 -12.44 -2.53 24.83
CA LEU A 87 -13.28 -2.21 23.66
C LEU A 87 -14.21 -1.04 23.94
N PHE A 88 -14.85 -1.01 25.10
CA PHE A 88 -15.73 0.09 25.52
C PHE A 88 -14.95 1.39 25.63
N LYS A 89 -13.82 1.39 26.34
CA LYS A 89 -12.95 2.57 26.45
C LYS A 89 -12.49 3.07 25.08
N THR A 90 -12.13 2.14 24.21
CA THR A 90 -11.70 2.49 22.84
C THR A 90 -12.83 3.15 22.06
N ALA A 91 -14.01 2.57 22.05
CA ALA A 91 -15.16 3.13 21.35
C ALA A 91 -15.58 4.50 21.91
N ASP A 92 -15.52 4.70 23.24
CA ASP A 92 -15.81 5.99 23.87
C ASP A 92 -14.81 7.08 23.43
N ILE A 93 -13.52 6.73 23.33
CA ILE A 93 -12.50 7.66 22.79
C ILE A 93 -12.77 7.98 21.32
N LEU A 94 -13.11 6.98 20.51
CA LEU A 94 -13.42 7.18 19.10
C LEU A 94 -14.65 8.07 18.92
N LEU A 95 -15.70 7.89 19.70
CA LEU A 95 -16.92 8.72 19.67
C LEU A 95 -16.67 10.13 20.19
N GLY A 96 -15.80 10.31 21.18
CA GLY A 96 -15.45 11.60 21.75
C GLY A 96 -14.50 12.46 20.87
N ALA A 97 -13.94 11.90 19.82
CA ALA A 97 -13.02 12.63 18.95
C ALA A 97 -13.75 13.67 18.09
N LYS A 98 -13.22 14.89 18.03
CA LYS A 98 -13.73 15.93 17.12
C LYS A 98 -13.41 15.64 15.65
N PHE A 99 -12.28 14.99 15.40
CA PHE A 99 -11.82 14.52 14.10
C PHE A 99 -10.91 13.30 14.32
N GLY A 100 -11.21 12.21 13.64
CA GLY A 100 -10.42 10.98 13.69
C GLY A 100 -9.79 10.62 12.36
N SER A 101 -8.61 9.99 12.40
CA SER A 101 -7.98 9.38 11.23
C SER A 101 -7.74 7.90 11.52
N PHE A 102 -8.24 7.08 10.62
CA PHE A 102 -8.11 5.63 10.67
C PHE A 102 -7.08 5.18 9.63
N PHE A 103 -5.97 4.64 10.07
CA PHE A 103 -4.91 4.15 9.20
C PHE A 103 -4.93 2.62 9.19
N THR A 104 -4.87 2.03 7.99
CA THR A 104 -4.86 0.57 7.84
C THR A 104 -3.58 0.11 7.17
N GLY A 105 -2.96 -0.93 7.70
CA GLY A 105 -1.77 -1.58 7.14
C GLY A 105 -2.09 -2.82 6.32
N ILE A 106 -1.05 -3.41 5.75
CA ILE A 106 -1.13 -4.60 4.89
C ILE A 106 -1.62 -5.85 5.63
N GLY A 107 -1.47 -5.90 6.97
CA GLY A 107 -1.87 -7.03 7.78
C GLY A 107 -3.35 -7.38 7.63
N LEU A 108 -4.22 -6.39 7.41
CA LEU A 108 -5.66 -6.65 7.19
C LEU A 108 -5.90 -7.55 5.97
N THR A 109 -5.12 -7.38 4.90
CA THR A 109 -5.28 -8.18 3.67
C THR A 109 -4.50 -9.49 3.71
N GLN A 110 -3.45 -9.57 4.52
CA GLN A 110 -2.61 -10.76 4.67
C GLN A 110 -3.13 -11.73 5.75
N SER A 111 -4.06 -11.29 6.61
CA SER A 111 -4.66 -12.13 7.64
C SER A 111 -5.87 -12.93 7.12
N ARG A 112 -6.38 -13.86 7.95
CA ARG A 112 -7.43 -14.82 7.58
C ARG A 112 -8.68 -14.18 6.98
N GLY A 113 -9.06 -12.98 7.38
CA GLY A 113 -10.26 -12.29 6.89
C GLY A 113 -10.11 -11.66 5.50
N LYS A 114 -8.88 -11.40 5.05
CA LYS A 114 -8.56 -10.75 3.76
C LYS A 114 -9.42 -9.50 3.52
N TYR A 115 -10.12 -9.44 2.37
CA TYR A 115 -10.99 -8.31 2.02
C TYR A 115 -12.11 -8.02 3.03
N LYS A 116 -12.57 -9.04 3.79
CA LYS A 116 -13.61 -8.87 4.83
C LYS A 116 -13.12 -7.99 5.99
N ASN A 117 -11.83 -8.07 6.35
CA ASN A 117 -11.25 -7.19 7.36
C ASN A 117 -11.26 -5.75 6.89
N VAL A 118 -10.86 -5.51 5.63
CA VAL A 118 -10.87 -4.17 5.03
C VAL A 118 -12.29 -3.61 5.01
N ARG A 119 -13.25 -4.41 4.56
CA ARG A 119 -14.68 -4.05 4.55
C ARG A 119 -15.17 -3.69 5.96
N ALA A 120 -14.88 -4.51 6.96
CA ALA A 120 -15.30 -4.24 8.35
C ALA A 120 -14.68 -2.95 8.90
N GLY A 121 -13.42 -2.65 8.53
CA GLY A 121 -12.77 -1.39 8.86
C GLY A 121 -13.45 -0.17 8.19
N ILE A 122 -13.83 -0.29 6.91
CA ILE A 122 -14.59 0.74 6.19
C ILE A 122 -15.95 0.96 6.85
N GLU A 123 -16.67 -0.13 7.16
CA GLU A 123 -17.97 -0.07 7.80
C GLU A 123 -17.92 0.52 9.22
N LEU A 124 -16.83 0.30 9.97
CA LEU A 124 -16.60 0.97 11.25
C LEU A 124 -16.39 2.48 11.07
N VAL A 125 -15.59 2.88 10.09
CA VAL A 125 -15.35 4.29 9.80
C VAL A 125 -16.63 4.98 9.31
N ASP A 126 -17.44 4.30 8.48
CA ASP A 126 -18.76 4.78 8.06
C ASP A 126 -19.68 5.01 9.27
N GLU A 127 -19.73 4.07 10.20
CA GLU A 127 -20.53 4.21 11.43
C GLU A 127 -20.05 5.38 12.29
N LEU A 128 -18.74 5.53 12.47
CA LEU A 128 -18.15 6.66 13.21
C LEU A 128 -18.47 8.01 12.56
N ASN A 129 -18.56 8.06 11.22
CA ASN A 129 -18.92 9.29 10.48
C ASN A 129 -20.38 9.73 10.69
N ARG A 130 -21.24 8.92 11.29
CA ARG A 130 -22.58 9.32 11.74
C ARG A 130 -22.55 10.17 13.01
N HIS A 131 -21.44 10.11 13.76
CA HIS A 131 -21.28 10.79 15.05
C HIS A 131 -20.27 11.94 14.95
N THR A 132 -19.15 11.74 14.27
CA THR A 132 -18.07 12.72 14.13
C THR A 132 -17.31 12.46 12.82
N LYS A 133 -16.34 13.31 12.47
CA LYS A 133 -15.59 13.20 11.21
C LYS A 133 -14.44 12.22 11.31
N TYR A 134 -14.43 11.21 10.45
CA TYR A 134 -13.34 10.24 10.31
C TYR A 134 -12.87 10.12 8.87
N THR A 135 -11.56 10.02 8.67
CA THR A 135 -10.93 9.63 7.40
C THR A 135 -10.37 8.22 7.51
N LEU A 136 -10.32 7.50 6.39
CA LEU A 136 -9.63 6.22 6.28
C LEU A 136 -8.52 6.34 5.26
N THR A 137 -7.30 5.98 5.68
CA THR A 137 -6.11 6.05 4.83
C THR A 137 -5.38 4.70 4.86
N PRO A 138 -5.39 3.94 3.76
CA PRO A 138 -4.58 2.74 3.65
C PRO A 138 -3.10 3.13 3.55
N LEU A 139 -2.26 2.51 4.38
CA LEU A 139 -0.82 2.69 4.35
C LEU A 139 -0.21 1.73 3.34
N ARG A 140 0.43 2.26 2.31
CA ARG A 140 1.07 1.49 1.26
C ARG A 140 2.57 1.37 1.50
N GLY A 141 3.17 0.25 1.08
CA GLY A 141 4.54 -0.09 1.45
C GLY A 141 5.64 0.45 0.54
N HIS A 142 5.34 0.74 -0.72
CA HIS A 142 6.33 1.16 -1.71
C HIS A 142 6.16 2.61 -2.15
N TRP A 143 7.23 3.18 -2.70
CA TRP A 143 7.24 4.54 -3.22
C TRP A 143 6.22 4.72 -4.34
N ASN A 144 5.41 5.77 -4.24
CA ASN A 144 4.45 6.23 -5.25
C ASN A 144 3.45 5.17 -5.77
N VAL A 145 3.10 4.18 -4.96
CA VAL A 145 2.09 3.17 -5.33
C VAL A 145 0.73 3.81 -5.61
N ASP A 146 0.37 4.87 -4.86
CA ASP A 146 -0.88 5.61 -5.10
C ASP A 146 -0.89 6.28 -6.47
N GLY A 147 0.22 6.90 -6.89
CA GLY A 147 0.35 7.50 -8.21
C GLY A 147 0.20 6.46 -9.32
N THR A 148 0.89 5.33 -9.19
CA THR A 148 0.77 4.22 -10.15
C THR A 148 -0.68 3.71 -10.24
N ASN A 149 -1.31 3.45 -9.09
CA ASN A 149 -2.70 2.96 -9.06
C ASN A 149 -3.69 3.97 -9.65
N GLN A 150 -3.52 5.26 -9.41
CA GLN A 150 -4.36 6.29 -9.99
C GLN A 150 -4.19 6.37 -11.51
N MET A 151 -2.95 6.35 -12.00
CA MET A 151 -2.68 6.37 -13.44
C MET A 151 -3.23 5.14 -14.15
N PHE A 152 -3.07 3.94 -13.60
CA PHE A 152 -3.69 2.74 -14.15
C PHE A 152 -5.23 2.82 -14.11
N SER A 153 -5.81 3.33 -13.03
CA SER A 153 -7.27 3.50 -12.93
C SER A 153 -7.81 4.48 -13.96
N LEU A 154 -7.10 5.57 -14.24
CA LEU A 154 -7.46 6.53 -15.28
C LEU A 154 -7.34 5.95 -16.69
N ALA A 155 -6.29 5.17 -16.96
CA ALA A 155 -6.01 4.62 -18.28
C ALA A 155 -6.82 3.36 -18.61
N ALA A 156 -7.09 2.51 -17.63
CA ALA A 156 -7.65 1.18 -17.81
C ALA A 156 -8.94 0.91 -17.02
N GLY A 157 -9.32 1.78 -16.10
CA GLY A 157 -10.43 1.57 -15.17
C GLY A 157 -10.08 0.70 -13.96
N TYR A 158 -8.84 0.18 -13.86
CA TYR A 158 -8.38 -0.72 -12.79
C TYR A 158 -7.01 -0.31 -12.26
N PRO A 159 -6.73 -0.51 -10.96
CA PRO A 159 -5.55 0.07 -10.32
C PRO A 159 -4.23 -0.66 -10.57
N TYR A 160 -4.26 -1.94 -10.95
CA TYR A 160 -3.11 -2.82 -11.20
C TYR A 160 -3.56 -4.13 -11.84
N ALA A 161 -2.63 -5.05 -12.14
CA ALA A 161 -2.91 -6.40 -12.67
C ALA A 161 -3.83 -6.39 -13.90
N VAL A 162 -3.57 -5.47 -14.82
CA VAL A 162 -4.38 -5.26 -16.03
C VAL A 162 -3.80 -6.07 -17.18
N ASP A 163 -4.61 -6.93 -17.78
CA ASP A 163 -4.28 -7.72 -18.96
C ASP A 163 -4.90 -7.10 -20.22
N TYR A 164 -4.07 -6.85 -21.23
CA TYR A 164 -4.44 -6.33 -22.55
C TYR A 164 -4.30 -7.37 -23.66
N SER A 165 -3.93 -8.61 -23.36
CA SER A 165 -3.63 -9.66 -24.36
C SER A 165 -4.83 -9.98 -25.27
N ARG A 166 -6.04 -9.75 -24.79
CA ARG A 166 -7.31 -10.02 -25.50
C ARG A 166 -7.80 -8.84 -26.34
N GLY A 167 -7.04 -7.74 -26.43
CA GLY A 167 -7.46 -6.51 -27.13
C GLY A 167 -8.48 -5.66 -26.37
N ILE A 168 -8.98 -6.13 -25.26
CA ILE A 168 -9.81 -5.42 -24.29
C ILE A 168 -9.16 -5.48 -22.90
N VAL A 169 -9.51 -4.54 -22.04
CA VAL A 169 -9.03 -4.54 -20.66
C VAL A 169 -9.66 -5.68 -19.88
N HIS A 170 -8.83 -6.56 -19.32
CA HIS A 170 -9.23 -7.64 -18.43
C HIS A 170 -8.55 -7.49 -17.06
N TYR A 171 -9.33 -7.58 -16.00
CA TYR A 171 -8.88 -7.44 -14.62
C TYR A 171 -9.43 -8.56 -13.74
N ASN A 172 -8.57 -9.45 -13.34
CA ASN A 172 -8.88 -10.54 -12.44
C ASN A 172 -7.63 -10.88 -11.58
N PRO A 173 -7.36 -10.15 -10.47
CA PRO A 173 -6.25 -10.48 -9.58
C PRO A 173 -6.34 -11.92 -9.08
N GLY A 174 -5.23 -12.67 -9.15
CA GLY A 174 -5.17 -14.13 -8.97
C GLY A 174 -5.15 -14.89 -10.31
N GLU A 175 -5.41 -14.19 -11.42
CA GLU A 175 -5.24 -14.69 -12.80
C GLU A 175 -4.35 -13.75 -13.62
N THR A 176 -4.63 -12.44 -13.56
CA THR A 176 -3.95 -11.41 -14.35
C THR A 176 -2.82 -10.69 -13.59
N SER A 177 -2.51 -11.09 -12.36
CA SER A 177 -1.38 -10.54 -11.61
C SER A 177 -0.06 -11.01 -12.19
N GLY A 178 0.99 -10.17 -12.14
CA GLY A 178 2.30 -10.52 -12.68
C GLY A 178 2.88 -11.82 -12.09
N VAL A 179 2.65 -12.08 -10.80
CA VAL A 179 3.07 -13.33 -10.16
C VAL A 179 2.36 -14.55 -10.73
N ASP A 180 1.06 -14.44 -11.05
CA ASP A 180 0.27 -15.55 -11.58
C ASP A 180 0.66 -15.87 -13.04
N ILE A 181 0.81 -14.83 -13.87
CA ILE A 181 1.23 -14.96 -15.28
C ILE A 181 2.61 -15.61 -15.37
N LEU A 182 3.54 -15.18 -14.52
CA LEU A 182 4.90 -15.74 -14.49
C LEU A 182 4.91 -17.16 -13.92
N ALA A 183 4.11 -17.47 -12.91
CA ALA A 183 3.99 -18.82 -12.35
C ALA A 183 3.40 -19.82 -13.36
N LYS A 184 2.50 -19.37 -14.24
CA LYS A 184 1.90 -20.17 -15.30
C LYS A 184 2.74 -20.23 -16.59
N HIS A 185 3.88 -19.53 -16.63
CA HIS A 185 4.76 -19.44 -17.79
C HIS A 185 4.07 -18.82 -19.03
N GLU A 186 3.13 -17.90 -18.82
CA GLU A 186 2.37 -17.24 -19.91
C GLU A 186 3.13 -16.06 -20.52
N ALA A 187 4.23 -15.59 -19.91
CA ALA A 187 5.08 -14.53 -20.42
C ALA A 187 6.40 -15.08 -20.98
N ASP A 188 6.81 -14.58 -22.14
CA ASP A 188 8.10 -14.85 -22.82
C ASP A 188 9.09 -13.69 -22.74
N ALA A 189 8.60 -12.50 -22.32
CA ALA A 189 9.41 -11.32 -22.04
C ALA A 189 8.82 -10.53 -20.88
N VAL A 190 9.68 -9.87 -20.09
CA VAL A 190 9.28 -9.02 -18.96
C VAL A 190 10.12 -7.75 -18.93
N LEU A 191 9.46 -6.62 -18.77
CA LEU A 191 10.08 -5.33 -18.45
C LEU A 191 9.77 -4.99 -16.99
N ILE A 192 10.81 -4.90 -16.18
CA ILE A 192 10.74 -4.57 -14.75
C ILE A 192 11.21 -3.14 -14.57
N ILE A 193 10.47 -2.32 -13.82
CA ILE A 193 10.77 -0.91 -13.61
C ILE A 193 10.72 -0.59 -12.12
N GLY A 194 11.86 -0.19 -11.53
CA GLY A 194 11.95 0.33 -10.18
C GLY A 194 11.49 -0.64 -9.09
N THR A 195 11.67 -1.95 -9.29
CA THR A 195 11.28 -2.96 -8.29
C THR A 195 12.14 -4.21 -8.40
N ASP A 196 12.31 -4.92 -7.28
CA ASP A 196 13.05 -6.17 -7.21
C ASP A 196 12.13 -7.39 -7.08
N LEU A 197 11.65 -7.91 -8.22
CA LEU A 197 10.84 -9.13 -8.26
C LEU A 197 11.63 -10.34 -7.74
N GLY A 198 12.96 -10.35 -7.93
CA GLY A 198 13.84 -11.41 -7.43
C GLY A 198 13.78 -11.58 -5.92
N ALA A 199 13.58 -10.48 -5.17
CA ALA A 199 13.45 -10.49 -3.72
C ALA A 199 12.01 -10.74 -3.23
N HIS A 200 10.99 -10.44 -4.05
CA HIS A 200 9.60 -10.41 -3.60
C HIS A 200 8.75 -11.57 -4.12
N PHE A 201 9.12 -12.19 -5.24
CA PHE A 201 8.33 -13.24 -5.88
C PHE A 201 8.76 -14.64 -5.42
N PRO A 202 7.87 -15.64 -5.52
CA PRO A 202 8.22 -17.03 -5.24
C PRO A 202 9.39 -17.52 -6.10
N ARG A 203 10.18 -18.44 -5.55
CA ARG A 203 11.38 -18.99 -6.21
C ARG A 203 11.13 -19.52 -7.63
N GLU A 204 10.01 -20.20 -7.83
CA GLU A 204 9.63 -20.76 -9.13
C GLU A 204 9.40 -19.67 -10.18
N THR A 205 8.73 -18.59 -9.78
CA THR A 205 8.50 -17.41 -10.62
C THR A 205 9.81 -16.73 -11.00
N VAL A 206 10.74 -16.57 -10.04
CA VAL A 206 12.07 -16.00 -10.30
C VAL A 206 12.90 -16.91 -11.21
N ALA A 207 12.80 -18.23 -11.06
CA ALA A 207 13.45 -19.17 -11.95
C ALA A 207 12.93 -19.11 -13.39
N HIS A 208 11.68 -18.71 -13.60
CA HIS A 208 11.13 -18.43 -14.93
C HIS A 208 11.68 -17.12 -15.50
N LEU A 209 11.76 -16.04 -14.70
CA LEU A 209 12.38 -14.78 -15.10
C LEU A 209 13.81 -14.96 -15.65
N ALA A 210 14.60 -15.85 -15.06
CA ALA A 210 15.96 -16.13 -15.51
C ALA A 210 16.02 -16.80 -16.90
N LYS A 211 14.94 -17.41 -17.37
CA LYS A 211 14.87 -18.14 -18.65
C LYS A 211 14.34 -17.29 -19.81
N ILE A 212 13.49 -16.33 -19.52
CA ILE A 212 12.84 -15.48 -20.53
C ILE A 212 13.64 -14.21 -20.82
N ASN A 213 13.12 -13.34 -21.70
CA ASN A 213 13.73 -12.05 -21.99
C ASN A 213 13.36 -11.04 -20.91
N THR A 214 14.14 -11.00 -19.84
CA THR A 214 13.95 -10.09 -18.72
C THR A 214 14.81 -8.86 -18.90
N ILE A 215 14.19 -7.68 -18.91
CA ILE A 215 14.82 -6.36 -18.99
C ILE A 215 14.49 -5.62 -17.69
N VAL A 216 15.46 -4.98 -17.07
CA VAL A 216 15.27 -4.23 -15.82
C VAL A 216 15.72 -2.79 -15.99
N LEU A 217 14.85 -1.85 -15.68
CA LEU A 217 15.14 -0.43 -15.48
C LEU A 217 15.20 -0.17 -13.98
N ASP A 218 16.40 0.02 -13.45
CA ASP A 218 16.58 0.24 -12.00
C ASP A 218 17.91 1.00 -11.76
N PRO A 219 17.95 1.98 -10.85
CA PRO A 219 19.20 2.66 -10.51
C PRO A 219 20.21 1.75 -9.80
N PHE A 220 19.74 0.64 -9.20
CA PHE A 220 20.56 -0.23 -8.34
C PHE A 220 20.67 -1.65 -8.90
N ILE A 221 21.76 -2.31 -8.48
CA ILE A 221 21.91 -3.76 -8.70
C ILE A 221 21.05 -4.49 -7.65
N SER A 222 20.25 -5.44 -8.11
CA SER A 222 19.30 -6.21 -7.31
C SER A 222 19.29 -7.69 -7.72
N LEU A 223 18.51 -8.53 -7.04
CA LEU A 223 18.31 -9.92 -7.47
C LEU A 223 17.63 -10.00 -8.85
N SER A 224 16.73 -9.08 -9.17
CA SER A 224 16.13 -8.98 -10.49
C SER A 224 17.16 -8.67 -11.58
N THR A 225 18.08 -7.74 -11.33
CA THR A 225 19.15 -7.43 -12.30
C THR A 225 20.13 -8.59 -12.48
N ALA A 226 20.35 -9.39 -11.43
CA ALA A 226 21.22 -10.56 -11.50
C ALA A 226 20.69 -11.67 -12.43
N VAL A 227 19.37 -11.78 -12.59
CA VAL A 227 18.73 -12.75 -13.50
C VAL A 227 18.30 -12.13 -14.84
N ALA A 228 18.39 -10.83 -14.99
CA ALA A 228 18.02 -10.11 -16.20
C ALA A 228 19.01 -10.36 -17.35
N LYS A 229 18.50 -10.41 -18.59
CA LYS A 229 19.33 -10.37 -19.79
C LYS A 229 19.87 -8.99 -20.10
N LEU A 230 19.16 -7.95 -19.67
CA LEU A 230 19.54 -6.57 -19.85
C LEU A 230 19.16 -5.74 -18.62
N HIS A 231 20.12 -5.05 -18.04
CA HIS A 231 19.91 -4.03 -17.03
C HIS A 231 20.26 -2.67 -17.62
N ILE A 232 19.33 -1.73 -17.56
CA ILE A 232 19.52 -0.34 -17.97
C ILE A 232 19.46 0.51 -16.71
N PRO A 233 20.59 1.05 -16.22
CA PRO A 233 20.59 1.96 -15.10
C PRO A 233 19.85 3.25 -15.46
N VAL A 234 18.98 3.72 -14.53
CA VAL A 234 18.16 4.92 -14.71
C VAL A 234 18.31 5.86 -13.52
N ALA A 235 17.94 7.11 -13.72
CA ALA A 235 17.93 8.13 -12.67
C ALA A 235 16.79 7.86 -11.66
N SER A 236 17.02 8.22 -10.40
CA SER A 236 16.06 8.08 -9.31
C SER A 236 15.26 9.36 -9.09
N VAL A 237 13.94 9.27 -9.07
CA VAL A 237 13.05 10.41 -8.79
C VAL A 237 13.33 10.97 -7.39
N GLY A 238 13.52 12.29 -7.32
CA GLY A 238 13.87 13.01 -6.09
C GLY A 238 15.37 13.06 -5.77
N LEU A 239 16.19 12.32 -6.51
CA LEU A 239 17.66 12.44 -6.44
C LEU A 239 18.19 13.13 -7.68
N ASP A 240 18.13 12.51 -8.83
CA ASP A 240 18.67 12.98 -10.09
C ASP A 240 17.65 13.03 -11.25
N ALA A 241 16.40 12.62 -10.99
CA ALA A 241 15.26 12.86 -11.86
C ALA A 241 14.14 13.61 -11.12
N GLU A 242 13.36 14.37 -11.88
CA GLU A 242 12.11 14.98 -11.42
C GLU A 242 10.94 14.04 -11.69
N GLY A 243 9.82 14.23 -10.96
CA GLY A 243 8.62 13.46 -11.20
C GLY A 243 7.45 13.90 -10.34
N THR A 244 6.33 13.22 -10.48
CA THR A 244 5.16 13.42 -9.64
C THR A 244 4.97 12.24 -8.70
N ALA A 245 4.97 12.51 -7.40
CA ALA A 245 4.62 11.53 -6.39
C ALA A 245 3.27 11.87 -5.78
N TYR A 246 2.49 10.86 -5.48
CA TYR A 246 1.21 11.02 -4.78
C TYR A 246 1.37 10.67 -3.31
N ARG A 247 0.89 11.56 -2.45
CA ARG A 247 0.74 11.26 -1.03
C ARG A 247 -0.31 10.16 -0.85
N LEU A 248 -0.31 9.50 0.31
CA LEU A 248 -1.28 8.44 0.63
C LEU A 248 -2.75 8.92 0.68
N ASP A 249 -2.97 10.23 0.74
CA ASP A 249 -4.28 10.88 0.65
C ASP A 249 -4.64 11.36 -0.77
N GLY A 250 -3.87 10.91 -1.78
CA GLY A 250 -4.14 11.18 -3.19
C GLY A 250 -3.70 12.56 -3.70
N VAL A 251 -2.97 13.35 -2.90
CA VAL A 251 -2.49 14.67 -3.32
C VAL A 251 -1.20 14.54 -4.15
N PRO A 252 -1.18 15.00 -5.42
CA PRO A 252 0.02 14.99 -6.22
C PRO A 252 1.02 16.05 -5.73
N ILE A 253 2.29 15.66 -5.66
CA ILE A 253 3.41 16.52 -5.29
C ILE A 253 4.46 16.44 -6.39
N HIS A 254 4.88 17.59 -6.90
CA HIS A 254 6.05 17.65 -7.78
C HIS A 254 7.33 17.44 -6.97
N VAL A 255 8.06 16.37 -7.29
CA VAL A 255 9.33 16.02 -6.64
C VAL A 255 10.46 16.52 -7.52
N LYS A 256 11.20 17.50 -7.02
CA LYS A 256 12.35 18.08 -7.71
C LYS A 256 13.59 17.19 -7.56
N LYS A 257 14.48 17.22 -8.55
CA LYS A 257 15.78 16.58 -8.44
C LYS A 257 16.71 17.37 -7.50
N ALA A 258 17.49 16.66 -6.71
CA ALA A 258 18.48 17.25 -5.80
C ALA A 258 19.79 17.61 -6.53
N PHE A 259 20.16 16.87 -7.55
CA PHE A 259 21.34 17.11 -8.38
C PHE A 259 21.09 16.67 -9.83
N THR A 260 22.00 17.00 -10.74
CA THR A 260 21.96 16.59 -12.15
C THR A 260 22.93 15.46 -12.37
N SER A 261 22.49 14.37 -13.00
CA SER A 261 23.32 13.27 -13.46
C SER A 261 23.20 13.11 -14.99
N SER A 262 24.04 12.26 -15.55
CA SER A 262 23.97 11.86 -16.97
C SER A 262 23.06 10.65 -17.19
N MET A 263 22.45 10.11 -16.12
CA MET A 263 21.58 8.95 -16.22
C MET A 263 20.23 9.36 -16.81
N PRO A 264 19.70 8.60 -17.77
CA PRO A 264 18.38 8.85 -18.33
C PRO A 264 17.30 8.53 -17.28
N SER A 265 16.17 9.23 -17.33
CA SER A 265 15.01 8.88 -16.52
C SER A 265 14.25 7.66 -17.09
N ASP A 266 13.44 7.01 -16.26
CA ASP A 266 12.52 5.95 -16.70
C ASP A 266 11.63 6.44 -17.85
N GLU A 267 11.10 7.67 -17.73
CA GLU A 267 10.25 8.29 -18.75
C GLU A 267 10.97 8.43 -20.10
N GLU A 268 12.23 8.87 -20.11
CA GLU A 268 13.02 8.99 -21.33
C GLU A 268 13.24 7.64 -22.00
N ILE A 269 13.60 6.61 -21.25
CA ILE A 269 13.82 5.26 -21.76
C ILE A 269 12.50 4.67 -22.30
N LEU A 270 11.43 4.75 -21.53
CA LEU A 270 10.11 4.23 -21.96
C LEU A 270 9.59 4.96 -23.20
N THR A 271 9.81 6.27 -23.29
CA THR A 271 9.44 7.07 -24.47
C THR A 271 10.21 6.60 -25.71
N ARG A 272 11.51 6.37 -25.59
CA ARG A 272 12.35 5.85 -26.70
C ARG A 272 11.90 4.43 -27.11
N ILE A 273 11.64 3.54 -26.16
CA ILE A 273 11.12 2.19 -26.43
C ILE A 273 9.80 2.28 -27.21
N LEU A 274 8.87 3.12 -26.75
CA LEU A 274 7.59 3.32 -27.43
C LEU A 274 7.73 3.85 -28.87
N GLN A 275 8.66 4.80 -29.09
CA GLN A 275 8.95 5.33 -30.41
C GLN A 275 9.47 4.23 -31.36
N GLU A 276 10.42 3.41 -30.89
CA GLU A 276 10.95 2.31 -31.69
C GLU A 276 9.90 1.23 -32.00
N ILE A 277 9.06 0.88 -31.04
CA ILE A 277 7.93 -0.04 -31.27
C ILE A 277 6.99 0.50 -32.37
N ARG A 278 6.71 1.81 -32.36
CA ARG A 278 5.84 2.43 -33.35
C ARG A 278 6.45 2.39 -34.76
N LYS A 279 7.78 2.64 -34.90
CA LYS A 279 8.51 2.52 -36.17
C LYS A 279 8.44 1.09 -36.70
N ILE A 280 8.82 0.10 -35.88
CA ILE A 280 8.78 -1.33 -36.26
C ILE A 280 7.38 -1.77 -36.71
N LYS A 281 6.33 -1.30 -36.01
CA LYS A 281 4.94 -1.61 -36.40
C LYS A 281 4.53 -0.94 -37.73
N ALA A 282 5.07 0.24 -38.04
CA ALA A 282 4.78 0.91 -39.29
C ALA A 282 5.48 0.24 -40.47
N GLU A 283 6.71 -0.27 -40.28
CA GLU A 283 7.49 -0.99 -41.29
C GLU A 283 6.94 -2.40 -41.60
N ARG A 284 6.15 -2.98 -40.70
CA ARG A 284 5.53 -4.31 -40.87
C ARG A 284 4.12 -4.28 -41.51
N LYS A 285 3.59 -3.08 -41.77
CA LYS A 285 2.33 -2.88 -42.46
C LYS A 285 2.59 -2.62 -43.96
#